data_b206b5c8acd7d4e5bd559ba131ecd5ea
#
_entry.id   b206b5c8acd7d4e5bd559ba131ecd5ea
#
_cell.length_a   1.000
_cell.length_b   1.000
_cell.length_c   1.000
_cell.angle_alpha   90.00
_cell.angle_beta   90.00
_cell.angle_gamma   90.00
#
_symmetry.space_group_name_H-M   'P 1'
#
loop_
_entity.id
_entity.type
_entity.pdbx_description
1 polymer ?
#
loop_
_entity_poly.entity_id
_entity_poly.type
_entity_poly.pdbx_seq_one_letter_code
_entity_poly.pdbx_strand_id
1 'polypeptide(L)'
;MKAGAKISRRAFAKSMALAPLLSRPAEYRRFRDELTRAVIHQLTSHPSINHPTYFLTSSFTPDGKHVIFTSYRSGSPQLYELEFPDGPIRKLTEGEGVHPYSATNSPDGTEVYFTRKGRVEAVRRKDLSLKTLFALEGAQFGECSLSADGLWIVTAMKQGSKNGVALASTEGRPGRALVYFPRTIIHPQFHPLDSNWIEFSGDPAPRMHRVRRDGSGLECLYEHGNDEFVVHETFLGRTGDIVFTVWPRALKRMGWESRNITTIAEFNAWHITPNRAGTAVLCDTNHPDVGLQLVEVGSGRRRTICHPRSSNSGSQWKKSRYALAEDWAAAGREERKGALSWMEMPADTVYGPQWTHPHPSFSPDEKLAAYTSDVSGHPQVYVVEL
;
A
#
# COMPACT_ATOMS: atom_id res chain seq x y z
N MET A 1 31.15 60.23 53.53
CA MET A 1 31.96 59.02 53.63
C MET A 1 31.01 57.79 53.72
N LYS A 2 30.77 57.10 52.70
CA LYS A 2 30.22 55.67 52.71
C LYS A 2 30.72 54.98 51.48
N ALA A 3 31.46 53.91 51.71
CA ALA A 3 32.08 53.10 50.70
C ALA A 3 31.06 52.24 49.94
N GLY A 4 31.14 52.22 48.61
CA GLY A 4 30.36 51.39 47.76
C GLY A 4 31.04 50.01 47.56
N ALA A 5 30.35 48.96 47.93
CA ALA A 5 30.79 47.55 47.68
C ALA A 5 30.56 47.18 46.25
N LYS A 6 31.62 46.79 45.55
CA LYS A 6 31.55 46.13 44.22
C LYS A 6 31.13 44.69 44.38
N ILE A 7 29.97 44.30 43.82
CA ILE A 7 29.52 42.92 43.75
C ILE A 7 30.13 42.27 42.49
N SER A 8 31.00 41.31 42.71
CA SER A 8 31.61 40.46 41.68
C SER A 8 30.53 39.53 41.05
N ARG A 9 30.33 39.60 39.73
CA ARG A 9 29.54 38.65 38.98
C ARG A 9 30.36 37.37 38.77
N ARG A 10 30.14 36.37 39.62
CA ARG A 10 30.61 35.00 39.35
C ARG A 10 29.66 34.37 38.31
N ALA A 11 30.21 34.04 37.15
CA ALA A 11 29.57 33.27 36.13
C ALA A 11 29.25 31.85 36.65
N PHE A 12 27.96 31.51 36.71
CA PHE A 12 27.49 30.17 36.95
C PHE A 12 27.53 29.40 35.60
N ALA A 13 28.62 28.71 35.35
CA ALA A 13 28.65 27.70 34.28
C ALA A 13 27.80 26.51 34.73
N LYS A 14 26.55 26.45 34.25
CA LYS A 14 25.76 25.21 34.34
C LYS A 14 26.38 24.16 33.41
N SER A 15 27.08 23.24 34.00
CA SER A 15 27.45 21.96 33.35
C SER A 15 26.14 21.22 33.04
N MET A 16 25.69 21.24 31.77
CA MET A 16 24.69 20.34 31.28
C MET A 16 25.40 18.97 31.15
N ALA A 17 25.20 18.10 32.14
CA ALA A 17 25.48 16.71 32.00
C ALA A 17 24.62 16.16 30.86
N LEU A 18 25.23 15.79 29.72
CA LEU A 18 24.57 14.95 28.72
C LEU A 18 24.18 13.66 29.45
N ALA A 19 22.88 13.48 29.69
CA ALA A 19 22.36 12.17 30.01
C ALA A 19 22.77 11.21 28.88
N PRO A 20 23.29 10.01 29.20
CA PRO A 20 23.59 9.04 28.15
C PRO A 20 22.29 8.80 27.39
N LEU A 21 22.32 9.06 26.08
CA LEU A 21 21.31 8.57 25.14
C LEU A 21 21.30 7.06 25.31
N LEU A 22 20.34 6.56 26.11
CA LEU A 22 20.04 5.13 26.12
C LEU A 22 19.73 4.77 24.66
N SER A 23 20.66 4.10 24.01
CA SER A 23 20.47 3.54 22.69
C SER A 23 19.22 2.65 22.77
N ARG A 24 18.15 3.06 22.11
CA ARG A 24 16.99 2.17 21.97
C ARG A 24 17.49 0.88 21.33
N PRO A 25 17.10 -0.30 21.83
CA PRO A 25 17.47 -1.55 21.18
C PRO A 25 17.11 -1.43 19.69
N ALA A 26 18.02 -1.83 18.81
CA ALA A 26 17.74 -1.84 17.38
C ALA A 26 16.46 -2.66 17.15
N GLU A 27 15.53 -2.10 16.34
CA GLU A 27 14.25 -2.78 16.04
C GLU A 27 14.48 -4.00 15.14
N TYR A 28 15.61 -4.04 14.47
CA TYR A 28 15.98 -5.05 13.49
C TYR A 28 16.29 -6.41 14.11
N ARG A 29 15.81 -7.47 13.42
CA ARG A 29 16.18 -8.87 13.68
C ARG A 29 16.30 -9.62 12.37
N ARG A 30 17.27 -10.55 12.31
CA ARG A 30 17.45 -11.46 11.17
C ARG A 30 17.30 -12.90 11.64
N PHE A 31 16.49 -13.68 10.96
CA PHE A 31 16.27 -15.10 11.29
C PHE A 31 15.92 -15.88 10.02
N ARG A 32 15.69 -17.19 10.14
CA ARG A 32 15.25 -18.04 9.05
C ARG A 32 13.83 -18.55 9.30
N ASP A 33 13.02 -18.57 8.24
CA ASP A 33 11.76 -19.32 8.27
C ASP A 33 12.01 -20.77 8.62
N GLU A 34 11.20 -21.33 9.52
CA GLU A 34 11.42 -22.67 10.05
C GLU A 34 11.23 -23.77 9.00
N LEU A 35 10.30 -23.56 8.06
CA LEU A 35 9.92 -24.55 7.04
C LEU A 35 10.71 -24.38 5.75
N THR A 36 10.76 -23.18 5.20
CA THR A 36 11.40 -22.91 3.91
C THR A 36 12.90 -22.62 4.03
N ARG A 37 13.36 -22.24 5.23
CA ARG A 37 14.72 -21.79 5.53
C ARG A 37 15.09 -20.46 4.88
N ALA A 38 14.15 -19.78 4.25
CA ALA A 38 14.35 -18.44 3.70
C ALA A 38 14.81 -17.47 4.79
N VAL A 39 15.67 -16.54 4.42
CA VAL A 39 16.18 -15.51 5.33
C VAL A 39 15.14 -14.41 5.46
N ILE A 40 14.78 -14.07 6.69
CA ILE A 40 13.80 -13.04 7.02
C ILE A 40 14.48 -11.93 7.82
N HIS A 41 14.19 -10.70 7.45
CA HIS A 41 14.57 -9.47 8.12
C HIS A 41 13.29 -8.86 8.73
N GLN A 42 13.17 -8.86 10.03
CA GLN A 42 12.17 -8.04 10.74
C GLN A 42 12.75 -6.64 10.88
N LEU A 43 12.12 -5.65 10.25
CA LEU A 43 12.64 -4.28 10.19
C LEU A 43 12.14 -3.41 11.34
N THR A 44 10.95 -3.70 11.88
CA THR A 44 10.33 -2.95 12.95
C THR A 44 9.91 -3.84 14.11
N SER A 45 9.92 -3.29 15.34
CA SER A 45 9.44 -3.97 16.55
C SER A 45 8.77 -3.00 17.53
N HIS A 46 8.46 -1.80 17.09
CA HIS A 46 7.74 -0.82 17.91
C HIS A 46 6.32 -1.36 18.23
N PRO A 47 5.82 -1.22 19.50
CA PRO A 47 4.51 -1.71 19.90
C PRO A 47 3.37 -0.81 19.38
N SER A 48 3.31 -0.66 18.07
CA SER A 48 2.27 0.02 17.31
C SER A 48 2.10 -0.70 15.98
N ILE A 49 1.09 -0.32 15.21
CA ILE A 49 0.91 -0.82 13.84
C ILE A 49 2.04 -0.27 12.95
N ASN A 50 2.75 -1.16 12.27
CA ASN A 50 3.73 -0.86 11.24
C ASN A 50 3.47 -1.79 10.06
N HIS A 51 3.37 -1.25 8.86
CA HIS A 51 3.14 -2.05 7.65
C HIS A 51 3.81 -1.42 6.43
N PRO A 52 4.26 -2.21 5.44
CA PRO A 52 4.78 -1.69 4.18
C PRO A 52 3.71 -0.92 3.39
N THR A 53 4.07 -0.39 2.23
CA THR A 53 3.13 0.18 1.28
C THR A 53 2.14 -0.88 0.79
N TYR A 54 1.09 -0.46 0.09
CA TYR A 54 0.13 -1.40 -0.47
C TYR A 54 0.78 -2.26 -1.57
N PHE A 55 0.28 -3.46 -1.80
CA PHE A 55 0.85 -4.43 -2.75
C PHE A 55 0.97 -3.89 -4.19
N LEU A 56 0.25 -2.82 -4.55
CA LEU A 56 0.30 -2.16 -5.85
C LEU A 56 1.57 -1.32 -6.08
N THR A 57 2.30 -1.02 -5.02
CA THR A 57 3.52 -0.20 -5.07
C THR A 57 4.65 -0.86 -4.30
N SER A 58 5.88 -0.75 -4.79
CA SER A 58 7.04 -1.24 -4.03
C SER A 58 7.28 -0.39 -2.79
N SER A 59 7.51 -1.06 -1.66
CA SER A 59 7.96 -0.40 -0.44
C SER A 59 9.41 0.06 -0.50
N PHE A 60 10.20 -0.52 -1.40
CA PHE A 60 11.60 -0.12 -1.57
C PHE A 60 11.71 1.14 -2.42
N THR A 61 12.67 2.00 -2.08
CA THR A 61 13.11 3.06 -2.99
C THR A 61 13.70 2.48 -4.27
N PRO A 62 13.69 3.21 -5.41
CA PRO A 62 14.17 2.68 -6.70
C PRO A 62 15.61 2.17 -6.68
N ASP A 63 16.46 2.68 -5.78
CA ASP A 63 17.83 2.21 -5.57
C ASP A 63 17.95 0.99 -4.63
N GLY A 64 16.83 0.53 -4.08
CA GLY A 64 16.76 -0.61 -3.16
C GLY A 64 17.32 -0.38 -1.75
N LYS A 65 17.78 0.84 -1.46
CA LYS A 65 18.50 1.12 -0.21
C LYS A 65 17.62 1.43 0.98
N HIS A 66 16.40 1.87 0.75
CA HIS A 66 15.48 2.23 1.82
C HIS A 66 14.13 1.52 1.63
N VAL A 67 13.46 1.31 2.75
CA VAL A 67 12.07 0.81 2.79
C VAL A 67 11.18 1.93 3.31
N ILE A 68 10.19 2.32 2.54
CA ILE A 68 9.13 3.23 2.93
C ILE A 68 8.00 2.43 3.56
N PHE A 69 7.51 2.86 4.70
CA PHE A 69 6.46 2.17 5.43
C PHE A 69 5.57 3.13 6.22
N THR A 70 4.39 2.69 6.57
CA THR A 70 3.48 3.40 7.45
C THR A 70 3.67 2.92 8.88
N SER A 71 3.69 3.86 9.83
CA SER A 71 3.73 3.55 11.25
C SER A 71 2.79 4.46 12.04
N TYR A 72 2.13 3.87 13.03
CA TYR A 72 1.24 4.57 13.97
C TYR A 72 1.95 4.96 15.28
N ARG A 73 3.29 4.85 15.34
CA ARG A 73 4.11 5.14 16.52
C ARG A 73 4.02 6.58 17.03
N SER A 74 3.50 7.49 16.24
CA SER A 74 3.26 8.91 16.62
C SER A 74 1.79 9.21 16.89
N GLY A 75 0.95 8.20 17.11
CA GLY A 75 -0.47 8.32 17.47
C GLY A 75 -1.45 8.33 16.27
N SER A 76 -0.95 8.56 15.06
CA SER A 76 -1.71 8.49 13.80
C SER A 76 -0.82 7.94 12.70
N PRO A 77 -1.39 7.45 11.56
CA PRO A 77 -0.58 6.95 10.46
C PRO A 77 0.32 8.05 9.90
N GLN A 78 1.61 7.76 9.83
CA GLN A 78 2.63 8.59 9.21
C GLN A 78 3.56 7.73 8.37
N LEU A 79 4.16 8.33 7.35
CA LEU A 79 5.17 7.68 6.54
C LEU A 79 6.53 7.77 7.21
N TYR A 80 7.25 6.68 7.15
CA TYR A 80 8.62 6.54 7.64
C TYR A 80 9.48 5.91 6.55
N GLU A 81 10.77 6.11 6.64
CA GLU A 81 11.76 5.35 5.89
C GLU A 81 12.75 4.68 6.85
N LEU A 82 13.28 3.55 6.40
CA LEU A 82 14.34 2.80 7.06
C LEU A 82 15.41 2.51 6.02
N GLU A 83 16.68 2.81 6.35
CA GLU A 83 17.83 2.37 5.54
C GLU A 83 17.99 0.86 5.72
N PHE A 84 17.78 0.11 4.64
CA PHE A 84 17.78 -1.36 4.66
C PHE A 84 19.20 -1.91 4.79
N PRO A 85 19.43 -2.95 5.63
CA PRO A 85 18.42 -3.68 6.42
C PRO A 85 18.22 -3.15 7.85
N ASP A 86 19.18 -2.49 8.48
CA ASP A 86 19.24 -2.23 9.92
C ASP A 86 19.65 -0.79 10.27
N GLY A 87 19.58 0.11 9.28
CA GLY A 87 19.89 1.51 9.47
C GLY A 87 18.79 2.29 10.22
N PRO A 88 18.95 3.60 10.34
CA PRO A 88 18.05 4.44 11.11
C PRO A 88 16.64 4.50 10.50
N ILE A 89 15.63 4.56 11.38
CA ILE A 89 14.26 4.86 11.02
C ILE A 89 14.06 6.37 11.12
N ARG A 90 13.58 6.99 10.04
CA ARG A 90 13.29 8.42 9.97
C ARG A 90 11.82 8.65 9.59
N LYS A 91 11.15 9.57 10.31
CA LYS A 91 9.79 10.01 10.00
C LYS A 91 9.82 10.96 8.81
N LEU A 92 8.92 10.75 7.83
CA LEU A 92 8.84 11.57 6.62
C LEU A 92 7.69 12.58 6.66
N THR A 93 6.59 12.26 7.35
CA THR A 93 5.38 13.10 7.36
C THR A 93 4.96 13.48 8.78
N GLU A 94 4.26 14.60 8.90
CA GLU A 94 3.68 15.10 10.14
C GLU A 94 2.22 15.49 9.94
N GLY A 95 1.47 15.59 11.04
CA GLY A 95 0.06 15.98 11.04
C GLY A 95 -0.88 14.79 10.78
N GLU A 96 -2.18 15.07 10.75
CA GLU A 96 -3.22 14.05 10.67
C GLU A 96 -3.71 13.79 9.24
N GLY A 97 -4.33 12.62 9.03
CA GLY A 97 -5.11 12.30 7.86
C GLY A 97 -4.29 11.77 6.68
N VAL A 98 -3.04 11.33 6.91
CA VAL A 98 -2.28 10.55 5.91
C VAL A 98 -3.03 9.22 5.66
N HIS A 99 -3.28 8.91 4.40
CA HIS A 99 -3.87 7.61 4.04
C HIS A 99 -2.80 6.53 4.15
N PRO A 100 -3.00 5.48 4.97
CA PRO A 100 -1.94 4.55 5.36
C PRO A 100 -1.38 3.71 4.20
N TYR A 101 -2.13 3.53 3.12
CA TYR A 101 -1.76 2.71 1.96
C TYR A 101 -1.48 3.52 0.68
N SER A 102 -1.33 4.84 0.79
CA SER A 102 -1.21 5.69 -0.39
C SER A 102 0.22 5.97 -0.85
N ALA A 103 1.24 5.56 -0.10
CA ALA A 103 2.62 5.92 -0.41
C ALA A 103 3.10 5.28 -1.72
N THR A 104 3.72 6.09 -2.59
CA THR A 104 4.45 5.64 -3.77
C THR A 104 5.71 6.49 -3.99
N ASN A 105 6.80 5.88 -4.42
CA ASN A 105 8.07 6.57 -4.64
C ASN A 105 8.08 7.31 -5.99
N SER A 106 8.78 8.46 -6.05
CA SER A 106 9.18 9.05 -7.34
C SER A 106 10.15 8.14 -8.08
N PRO A 107 10.22 8.20 -9.43
CA PRO A 107 11.11 7.33 -10.22
C PRO A 107 12.60 7.45 -9.87
N ASP A 108 13.02 8.64 -9.42
CA ASP A 108 14.39 8.93 -8.98
C ASP A 108 14.63 8.66 -7.47
N GLY A 109 13.55 8.30 -6.74
CA GLY A 109 13.59 8.03 -5.30
C GLY A 109 13.82 9.26 -4.42
N THR A 110 13.72 10.48 -4.95
CA THR A 110 13.94 11.72 -4.18
C THR A 110 12.72 12.17 -3.41
N GLU A 111 11.53 11.80 -3.86
CA GLU A 111 10.25 12.15 -3.25
C GLU A 111 9.40 10.90 -2.96
N VAL A 112 8.52 11.03 -1.97
CA VAL A 112 7.43 10.08 -1.72
C VAL A 112 6.12 10.81 -1.91
N TYR A 113 5.30 10.31 -2.83
CA TYR A 113 3.95 10.80 -3.07
C TYR A 113 2.97 10.06 -2.16
N PHE A 114 1.96 10.76 -1.69
CA PHE A 114 0.94 10.17 -0.82
C PHE A 114 -0.33 11.01 -0.82
N THR A 115 -1.40 10.48 -0.26
CA THR A 115 -2.64 11.23 -0.06
C THR A 115 -2.86 11.58 1.40
N ARG A 116 -3.48 12.73 1.61
CA ARG A 116 -3.87 13.22 2.93
C ARG A 116 -5.22 13.93 2.82
N LYS A 117 -6.29 13.33 3.35
CA LYS A 117 -7.65 13.85 3.17
C LYS A 117 -7.90 14.08 1.67
N GLY A 118 -8.34 15.26 1.27
CA GLY A 118 -8.54 15.64 -0.14
C GLY A 118 -7.31 16.24 -0.82
N ARG A 119 -6.09 15.81 -0.48
CA ARG A 119 -4.84 16.30 -1.08
C ARG A 119 -3.97 15.15 -1.57
N VAL A 120 -3.34 15.36 -2.72
CA VAL A 120 -2.18 14.59 -3.16
C VAL A 120 -0.96 15.43 -2.83
N GLU A 121 -0.04 14.89 -2.08
CA GLU A 121 1.16 15.57 -1.57
C GLU A 121 2.43 14.82 -1.96
N ALA A 122 3.53 15.55 -2.04
CA ALA A 122 4.88 15.03 -2.19
C ALA A 122 5.74 15.49 -1.02
N VAL A 123 6.43 14.57 -0.36
CA VAL A 123 7.47 14.89 0.61
C VAL A 123 8.83 14.59 0.03
N ARG A 124 9.74 15.58 0.03
CA ARG A 124 11.11 15.39 -0.40
C ARG A 124 11.91 14.70 0.71
N ARG A 125 12.50 13.56 0.41
CA ARG A 125 13.22 12.75 1.40
C ARG A 125 14.42 13.47 2.02
N LYS A 126 15.13 14.31 1.28
CA LYS A 126 16.36 14.98 1.75
C LYS A 126 16.12 15.95 2.91
N ASP A 127 15.12 16.81 2.80
CA ASP A 127 14.88 17.95 3.69
C ASP A 127 13.46 17.98 4.29
N LEU A 128 12.64 16.98 4.00
CA LEU A 128 11.25 16.83 4.43
C LEU A 128 10.33 17.96 3.96
N SER A 129 10.74 18.75 2.96
CA SER A 129 9.88 19.76 2.37
C SER A 129 8.65 19.12 1.74
N LEU A 130 7.49 19.71 2.04
CA LEU A 130 6.18 19.22 1.60
C LEU A 130 5.63 20.10 0.47
N LYS A 131 5.13 19.47 -0.58
CA LYS A 131 4.46 20.13 -1.71
C LYS A 131 3.09 19.51 -1.92
N THR A 132 2.04 20.33 -1.99
CA THR A 132 0.72 19.90 -2.45
C THR A 132 0.71 19.92 -3.98
N LEU A 133 0.44 18.76 -4.59
CA LEU A 133 0.34 18.60 -6.04
C LEU A 133 -1.08 18.86 -6.55
N PHE A 134 -2.07 18.43 -5.76
CA PHE A 134 -3.48 18.64 -6.05
C PHE A 134 -4.28 18.69 -4.75
N ALA A 135 -5.33 19.50 -4.72
CA ALA A 135 -6.28 19.55 -3.63
C ALA A 135 -7.70 19.70 -4.19
N LEU A 136 -8.64 18.99 -3.57
CA LEU A 136 -10.06 19.07 -3.87
C LEU A 136 -10.85 19.22 -2.57
N GLU A 137 -11.53 20.35 -2.43
CA GLU A 137 -12.27 20.65 -1.21
C GLU A 137 -13.44 19.66 -1.00
N GLY A 138 -13.61 19.24 0.25
CA GLY A 138 -14.65 18.28 0.65
C GLY A 138 -14.43 16.86 0.14
N ALA A 139 -13.28 16.60 -0.52
CA ALA A 139 -12.92 15.26 -0.93
C ALA A 139 -12.07 14.52 0.11
N GLN A 140 -12.04 13.20 -0.05
CA GLN A 140 -11.07 12.30 0.55
C GLN A 140 -10.43 11.50 -0.57
N PHE A 141 -9.13 11.27 -0.48
CA PHE A 141 -8.37 10.47 -1.44
C PHE A 141 -7.87 9.19 -0.79
N GLY A 142 -7.92 8.10 -1.55
CA GLY A 142 -7.46 6.78 -1.16
C GLY A 142 -6.02 6.49 -1.57
N GLU A 143 -5.74 5.24 -1.86
CA GLU A 143 -4.48 4.79 -2.44
C GLU A 143 -4.19 5.50 -3.76
N CYS A 144 -2.93 5.63 -4.08
CA CYS A 144 -2.53 6.25 -5.34
C CYS A 144 -1.44 5.44 -6.03
N SER A 145 -1.38 5.59 -7.35
CA SER A 145 -0.32 5.03 -8.18
C SER A 145 0.23 6.06 -9.17
N LEU A 146 1.47 5.82 -9.59
CA LEU A 146 2.21 6.69 -10.49
C LEU A 146 2.16 6.13 -11.92
N SER A 147 2.02 7.02 -12.91
CA SER A 147 2.12 6.64 -14.32
C SER A 147 3.55 6.18 -14.68
N ALA A 148 3.66 5.34 -15.71
CA ALA A 148 4.94 4.78 -16.13
C ALA A 148 5.98 5.84 -16.56
N ASP A 149 5.51 6.99 -17.05
CA ASP A 149 6.34 8.16 -17.39
C ASP A 149 6.69 9.04 -16.17
N GLY A 150 6.13 8.73 -15.00
CA GLY A 150 6.36 9.47 -13.75
C GLY A 150 5.67 10.84 -13.67
N LEU A 151 4.83 11.20 -14.64
CA LEU A 151 4.28 12.56 -14.77
C LEU A 151 2.92 12.75 -14.10
N TRP A 152 2.22 11.65 -13.78
CA TRP A 152 0.87 11.68 -13.26
C TRP A 152 0.67 10.70 -12.11
N ILE A 153 -0.15 11.14 -11.16
CA ILE A 153 -0.63 10.31 -10.05
C ILE A 153 -2.14 10.17 -10.21
N VAL A 154 -2.63 8.93 -10.12
CA VAL A 154 -4.05 8.62 -10.04
C VAL A 154 -4.40 8.17 -8.64
N THR A 155 -5.55 8.57 -8.13
CA THR A 155 -6.05 8.18 -6.80
C THR A 155 -7.56 7.95 -6.82
N ALA A 156 -8.02 7.03 -5.98
CA ALA A 156 -9.43 6.89 -5.66
C ALA A 156 -9.93 8.15 -4.93
N MET A 157 -11.16 8.54 -5.19
CA MET A 157 -11.73 9.78 -4.67
C MET A 157 -13.14 9.54 -4.14
N LYS A 158 -13.44 10.16 -3.00
CA LYS A 158 -14.81 10.34 -2.51
C LYS A 158 -15.03 11.80 -2.16
N GLN A 159 -16.13 12.37 -2.65
CA GLN A 159 -16.56 13.74 -2.36
C GLN A 159 -18.06 13.75 -2.02
N GLY A 160 -18.38 13.88 -0.75
CA GLY A 160 -19.73 13.69 -0.26
C GLY A 160 -20.22 12.26 -0.54
N SER A 161 -21.29 12.12 -1.30
CA SER A 161 -21.85 10.83 -1.72
C SER A 161 -21.29 10.33 -3.06
N LYS A 162 -20.38 11.06 -3.69
CA LYS A 162 -19.84 10.73 -5.02
C LYS A 162 -18.49 10.07 -4.89
N ASN A 163 -18.33 8.90 -5.51
CA ASN A 163 -17.04 8.24 -5.71
C ASN A 163 -16.47 8.62 -7.06
N GLY A 164 -15.18 8.47 -7.25
CA GLY A 164 -14.54 8.81 -8.51
C GLY A 164 -13.05 8.51 -8.53
N VAL A 165 -12.43 8.91 -9.62
CA VAL A 165 -10.97 8.90 -9.83
C VAL A 165 -10.51 10.34 -9.98
N ALA A 166 -9.40 10.68 -9.34
CA ALA A 166 -8.75 11.98 -9.46
C ALA A 166 -7.32 11.83 -9.98
N LEU A 167 -6.85 12.89 -10.65
CA LEU A 167 -5.50 13.01 -11.19
C LEU A 167 -4.76 14.19 -10.59
N ALA A 168 -3.48 13.97 -10.28
CA ALA A 168 -2.52 15.01 -9.95
C ALA A 168 -1.31 14.93 -10.88
N SER A 169 -0.67 16.07 -11.18
CA SER A 169 0.57 16.11 -11.93
C SER A 169 1.77 16.28 -10.99
N THR A 170 2.83 15.54 -11.25
CA THR A 170 4.12 15.71 -10.54
C THR A 170 4.86 16.98 -10.98
N GLU A 171 4.57 17.48 -12.18
CA GLU A 171 5.20 18.67 -12.80
C GLU A 171 4.45 19.98 -12.55
N GLY A 172 3.36 19.98 -11.78
CA GLY A 172 2.59 21.19 -11.47
C GLY A 172 1.55 21.58 -12.50
N ARG A 173 1.19 20.69 -13.43
CA ARG A 173 0.01 20.87 -14.29
C ARG A 173 -1.26 20.78 -13.41
N PRO A 174 -2.37 21.42 -13.78
CA PRO A 174 -3.60 21.35 -13.01
C PRO A 174 -4.08 19.90 -12.81
N GLY A 175 -4.28 19.51 -11.55
CA GLY A 175 -4.98 18.28 -11.20
C GLY A 175 -6.50 18.43 -11.34
N ARG A 176 -7.22 17.32 -11.36
CA ARG A 176 -8.69 17.34 -11.48
C ARG A 176 -9.34 16.05 -10.97
N ALA A 177 -10.61 16.13 -10.59
CA ALA A 177 -11.49 14.98 -10.63
C ALA A 177 -11.64 14.53 -12.09
N LEU A 178 -11.35 13.26 -12.37
CA LEU A 178 -11.33 12.73 -13.73
C LEU A 178 -12.70 12.22 -14.14
N VAL A 179 -13.27 11.35 -13.32
CA VAL A 179 -14.56 10.72 -13.54
C VAL A 179 -15.24 10.47 -12.22
N TYR A 180 -16.56 10.62 -12.18
CA TYR A 180 -17.39 10.15 -11.07
C TYR A 180 -17.99 8.79 -11.43
N PHE A 181 -18.10 7.94 -10.42
CA PHE A 181 -18.54 6.57 -10.57
C PHE A 181 -19.60 6.23 -9.50
N PRO A 182 -20.62 5.42 -9.83
CA PRO A 182 -21.74 5.18 -8.90
C PRO A 182 -21.41 4.23 -7.74
N ARG A 183 -20.22 3.65 -7.73
CA ARG A 183 -19.75 2.68 -6.73
C ARG A 183 -18.42 3.11 -6.13
N THR A 184 -18.02 2.51 -5.01
CA THR A 184 -16.69 2.72 -4.44
C THR A 184 -15.61 2.38 -5.45
N ILE A 185 -14.59 3.21 -5.50
CA ILE A 185 -13.39 2.98 -6.33
C ILE A 185 -12.24 2.64 -5.41
N ILE A 186 -11.53 1.57 -5.78
CA ILE A 186 -10.25 1.16 -5.21
C ILE A 186 -9.28 0.76 -6.33
N HIS A 187 -8.01 0.63 -6.01
CA HIS A 187 -6.94 0.14 -6.89
C HIS A 187 -6.75 0.93 -8.21
N PRO A 188 -6.88 2.27 -8.25
CA PRO A 188 -6.67 2.97 -9.51
C PRO A 188 -5.20 2.89 -9.94
N GLN A 189 -4.95 2.47 -11.18
CA GLN A 189 -3.62 2.23 -11.72
C GLN A 189 -3.51 2.73 -13.16
N PHE A 190 -2.36 3.29 -13.52
CA PHE A 190 -2.07 3.54 -14.93
C PHE A 190 -1.67 2.26 -15.66
N HIS A 191 -2.08 2.14 -16.90
CA HIS A 191 -1.59 1.10 -17.78
C HIS A 191 -0.07 1.24 -17.97
N PRO A 192 0.72 0.17 -17.79
CA PRO A 192 2.18 0.25 -17.69
C PRO A 192 2.89 0.62 -18.99
N LEU A 193 2.22 0.53 -20.14
CA LEU A 193 2.76 0.85 -21.46
C LEU A 193 2.09 2.08 -22.10
N ASP A 194 0.96 2.54 -21.58
CA ASP A 194 0.23 3.69 -22.10
C ASP A 194 -0.39 4.50 -20.96
N SER A 195 0.30 5.56 -20.54
CA SER A 195 -0.15 6.47 -19.48
C SER A 195 -1.44 7.25 -19.81
N ASN A 196 -2.06 7.00 -20.97
CA ASN A 196 -3.39 7.53 -21.28
C ASN A 196 -4.52 6.65 -20.77
N TRP A 197 -4.25 5.42 -20.38
CA TRP A 197 -5.23 4.53 -19.81
C TRP A 197 -5.06 4.34 -18.31
N ILE A 198 -6.17 4.28 -17.62
CA ILE A 198 -6.29 4.02 -16.17
C ILE A 198 -7.25 2.86 -16.02
N GLU A 199 -6.82 1.85 -15.27
CA GLU A 199 -7.67 0.80 -14.73
C GLU A 199 -8.06 1.14 -13.30
N PHE A 200 -9.24 0.77 -12.86
CA PHE A 200 -9.69 0.87 -11.48
C PHE A 200 -10.75 -0.18 -11.16
N SER A 201 -10.82 -0.56 -9.90
CA SER A 201 -11.83 -1.48 -9.41
C SER A 201 -13.01 -0.73 -8.82
N GLY A 202 -14.22 -1.14 -9.17
CA GLY A 202 -15.47 -0.64 -8.60
C GLY A 202 -16.13 -1.69 -7.70
N ASP A 203 -16.49 -1.35 -6.48
CA ASP A 203 -17.22 -2.24 -5.58
C ASP A 203 -18.68 -1.82 -5.40
N PRO A 204 -19.63 -2.76 -5.36
CA PRO A 204 -19.53 -4.19 -5.67
C PRO A 204 -19.40 -4.49 -7.17
N ALA A 205 -19.43 -5.77 -7.52
CA ALA A 205 -19.33 -6.26 -8.92
C ALA A 205 -20.27 -5.55 -9.91
N PRO A 206 -19.88 -5.44 -11.22
CA PRO A 206 -18.60 -5.85 -11.80
C PRO A 206 -17.47 -4.91 -11.39
N ARG A 207 -16.27 -5.44 -11.17
CA ARG A 207 -15.20 -4.67 -10.55
C ARG A 207 -14.31 -3.93 -11.54
N MET A 208 -13.77 -4.60 -12.53
CA MET A 208 -12.71 -4.05 -13.40
C MET A 208 -13.25 -3.07 -14.44
N HIS A 209 -12.74 -1.85 -14.41
CA HIS A 209 -13.11 -0.77 -15.33
C HIS A 209 -11.87 -0.08 -15.86
N ARG A 210 -11.99 0.55 -17.03
CA ARG A 210 -10.95 1.47 -17.53
C ARG A 210 -11.54 2.80 -17.98
N VAL A 211 -10.70 3.81 -17.96
CA VAL A 211 -11.03 5.15 -18.45
C VAL A 211 -9.76 5.79 -19.01
N ARG A 212 -9.90 6.64 -20.02
CA ARG A 212 -8.77 7.44 -20.50
C ARG A 212 -8.45 8.57 -19.54
N ARG A 213 -7.18 9.00 -19.54
CA ARG A 213 -6.72 10.13 -18.72
C ARG A 213 -7.45 11.45 -19.04
N ASP A 214 -8.10 11.60 -20.19
CA ASP A 214 -8.96 12.73 -20.51
C ASP A 214 -10.39 12.60 -19.98
N GLY A 215 -10.77 11.44 -19.44
CA GLY A 215 -12.10 11.11 -18.93
C GLY A 215 -12.99 10.40 -19.94
N SER A 216 -12.56 10.22 -21.16
CA SER A 216 -13.30 9.47 -22.19
C SER A 216 -13.10 7.96 -22.06
N GLY A 217 -13.91 7.18 -22.77
CA GLY A 217 -13.73 5.74 -22.92
C GLY A 217 -13.93 4.96 -21.62
N LEU A 218 -14.77 5.43 -20.70
CA LEU A 218 -15.17 4.68 -19.51
C LEU A 218 -15.93 3.42 -19.90
N GLU A 219 -15.39 2.26 -19.57
CA GLU A 219 -16.01 0.97 -19.86
C GLU A 219 -15.69 -0.11 -18.82
N CYS A 220 -16.57 -1.09 -18.69
CA CYS A 220 -16.33 -2.31 -17.93
C CYS A 220 -15.42 -3.24 -18.73
N LEU A 221 -14.39 -3.78 -18.07
CA LEU A 221 -13.43 -4.71 -18.68
C LEU A 221 -13.89 -6.17 -18.57
N TYR A 222 -14.60 -6.49 -17.50
CA TYR A 222 -15.06 -7.84 -17.21
C TYR A 222 -16.42 -7.83 -16.50
N GLU A 223 -17.45 -8.26 -17.20
CA GLU A 223 -18.78 -8.43 -16.64
C GLU A 223 -18.85 -9.70 -15.79
N HIS A 224 -19.13 -9.55 -14.50
CA HIS A 224 -19.31 -10.64 -13.54
C HIS A 224 -20.29 -10.23 -12.43
N GLY A 225 -20.85 -11.20 -11.72
CA GLY A 225 -21.70 -10.99 -10.55
C GLY A 225 -20.94 -11.22 -9.24
N ASN A 226 -21.68 -11.09 -8.11
CA ASN A 226 -21.13 -11.33 -6.77
C ASN A 226 -20.89 -12.81 -6.44
N ASP A 227 -21.33 -13.74 -7.30
CA ASP A 227 -21.05 -15.16 -7.24
C ASP A 227 -19.60 -15.50 -7.66
N GLU A 228 -18.96 -14.61 -8.40
CA GLU A 228 -17.53 -14.66 -8.71
C GLU A 228 -16.80 -13.56 -7.94
N PHE A 229 -16.17 -13.93 -6.83
CA PHE A 229 -15.47 -12.97 -5.97
C PHE A 229 -14.13 -12.55 -6.56
N VAL A 230 -14.19 -11.65 -7.53
CA VAL A 230 -13.03 -11.02 -8.20
C VAL A 230 -12.47 -9.96 -7.29
N VAL A 231 -11.14 -9.97 -7.03
CA VAL A 231 -10.43 -8.99 -6.20
C VAL A 231 -8.96 -8.86 -6.60
N HIS A 232 -8.31 -7.81 -6.10
CA HIS A 232 -6.87 -7.55 -6.19
C HIS A 232 -6.34 -7.51 -7.63
N GLU A 233 -7.05 -6.78 -8.46
CA GLU A 233 -6.71 -6.54 -9.85
C GLU A 233 -5.45 -5.68 -9.95
N THR A 234 -4.51 -6.07 -10.81
CA THR A 234 -3.32 -5.28 -11.14
C THR A 234 -2.77 -5.66 -12.50
N PHE A 235 -1.88 -4.84 -13.05
CA PHE A 235 -1.23 -5.16 -14.31
C PHE A 235 -0.17 -6.24 -14.15
N LEU A 236 -0.14 -7.21 -15.06
CA LEU A 236 0.87 -8.27 -15.09
C LEU A 236 2.22 -7.73 -15.53
N GLY A 237 2.91 -7.06 -14.62
CA GLY A 237 4.17 -6.38 -14.88
C GLY A 237 4.05 -5.37 -16.04
N ARG A 238 4.98 -5.42 -16.99
CA ARG A 238 4.98 -4.59 -18.19
C ARG A 238 4.40 -5.28 -19.42
N THR A 239 3.56 -6.28 -19.26
CA THR A 239 2.90 -6.94 -20.41
C THR A 239 1.71 -6.14 -20.93
N GLY A 240 1.10 -5.32 -20.10
CA GLY A 240 -0.15 -4.63 -20.36
C GLY A 240 -1.40 -5.45 -20.01
N ASP A 241 -1.29 -6.75 -19.80
CA ASP A 241 -2.42 -7.57 -19.36
C ASP A 241 -2.71 -7.37 -17.87
N ILE A 242 -3.94 -7.68 -17.46
CA ILE A 242 -4.37 -7.64 -16.06
C ILE A 242 -4.22 -9.05 -15.47
N VAL A 243 -3.75 -9.12 -14.22
CA VAL A 243 -3.82 -10.29 -13.38
C VAL A 243 -4.72 -9.98 -12.18
N PHE A 244 -5.54 -10.95 -11.77
CA PHE A 244 -6.51 -10.79 -10.69
C PHE A 244 -6.83 -12.13 -10.03
N THR A 245 -7.40 -12.07 -8.85
CA THR A 245 -7.86 -13.27 -8.15
C THR A 245 -9.36 -13.43 -8.28
N VAL A 246 -9.79 -14.67 -8.45
CA VAL A 246 -11.17 -15.13 -8.22
C VAL A 246 -11.11 -15.96 -6.95
N TRP A 247 -11.18 -15.27 -5.83
CA TRP A 247 -10.95 -15.89 -4.52
C TRP A 247 -12.11 -16.80 -4.11
N PRO A 248 -11.83 -17.95 -3.49
CA PRO A 248 -10.53 -18.58 -3.19
C PRO A 248 -10.09 -19.58 -4.27
N ARG A 249 -10.53 -19.45 -5.51
CA ARG A 249 -10.48 -20.50 -6.53
C ARG A 249 -9.24 -20.42 -7.41
N ALA A 250 -8.89 -19.20 -7.89
CA ALA A 250 -7.89 -19.10 -8.95
C ALA A 250 -7.21 -17.73 -9.01
N LEU A 251 -5.96 -17.74 -9.47
CA LEU A 251 -5.25 -16.61 -10.04
C LEU A 251 -5.46 -16.63 -11.56
N LYS A 252 -5.97 -15.53 -12.12
CA LYS A 252 -6.32 -15.42 -13.54
C LYS A 252 -5.58 -14.28 -14.21
N ARG A 253 -5.43 -14.35 -15.53
CA ARG A 253 -4.91 -13.31 -16.42
C ARG A 253 -5.98 -12.95 -17.44
N MET A 254 -6.11 -11.67 -17.76
CA MET A 254 -6.96 -11.14 -18.82
C MET A 254 -6.13 -10.27 -19.77
N GLY A 255 -6.24 -10.52 -21.07
CA GLY A 255 -5.64 -9.67 -22.08
C GLY A 255 -6.33 -8.30 -22.12
N TRP A 256 -5.54 -7.20 -22.09
CA TRP A 256 -6.07 -5.85 -22.04
C TRP A 256 -7.02 -5.49 -23.19
N GLU A 257 -6.66 -5.84 -24.43
CA GLU A 257 -7.51 -5.57 -25.60
C GLU A 257 -8.39 -6.78 -25.97
N SER A 258 -7.87 -7.99 -25.84
CA SER A 258 -8.59 -9.20 -26.25
C SER A 258 -9.72 -9.60 -25.30
N ARG A 259 -9.67 -9.17 -24.04
CA ARG A 259 -10.55 -9.61 -22.94
C ARG A 259 -10.55 -11.14 -22.70
N ASN A 260 -9.65 -11.87 -23.34
CA ASN A 260 -9.51 -13.30 -23.13
C ASN A 260 -8.96 -13.56 -21.72
N ILE A 261 -9.68 -14.37 -20.95
CA ILE A 261 -9.32 -14.76 -19.59
C ILE A 261 -8.76 -16.17 -19.59
N THR A 262 -7.61 -16.34 -18.93
CA THR A 262 -6.96 -17.64 -18.72
C THR A 262 -6.63 -17.84 -17.24
N THR A 263 -6.70 -19.08 -16.78
CA THR A 263 -6.28 -19.45 -15.42
C THR A 263 -4.77 -19.66 -15.40
N ILE A 264 -4.06 -18.96 -14.50
CA ILE A 264 -2.63 -19.16 -14.24
C ILE A 264 -2.45 -20.33 -13.27
N ALA A 265 -3.18 -20.31 -12.14
CA ALA A 265 -3.10 -21.36 -11.13
C ALA A 265 -4.40 -21.40 -10.31
N GLU A 266 -4.75 -22.61 -9.83
CA GLU A 266 -5.94 -22.83 -8.99
C GLU A 266 -5.53 -22.90 -7.52
N PHE A 267 -5.79 -21.85 -6.77
CA PHE A 267 -5.59 -21.77 -5.33
C PHE A 267 -6.13 -20.43 -4.80
N ASN A 268 -6.05 -20.24 -3.49
CA ASN A 268 -6.57 -19.08 -2.76
C ASN A 268 -5.57 -17.91 -2.68
N ALA A 269 -4.97 -17.51 -3.81
CA ALA A 269 -4.19 -16.27 -3.89
C ALA A 269 -5.02 -15.08 -3.40
N TRP A 270 -4.40 -14.18 -2.64
CA TRP A 270 -5.10 -13.03 -2.08
C TRP A 270 -4.51 -11.71 -2.61
N HIS A 271 -3.57 -11.03 -1.94
CA HIS A 271 -2.88 -9.87 -2.53
C HIS A 271 -1.78 -10.34 -3.47
N ILE A 272 -1.73 -9.76 -4.65
CA ILE A 272 -0.87 -10.24 -5.73
C ILE A 272 0.02 -9.11 -6.26
N THR A 273 1.30 -9.39 -6.39
CA THR A 273 2.29 -8.48 -6.96
C THR A 273 3.07 -9.19 -8.06
N PRO A 274 2.83 -8.86 -9.32
CA PRO A 274 3.63 -9.37 -10.44
C PRO A 274 5.06 -8.82 -10.44
N ASN A 275 6.00 -9.63 -10.91
CA ASN A 275 7.32 -9.12 -11.25
C ASN A 275 7.27 -8.23 -12.51
N ARG A 276 8.30 -7.42 -12.74
CA ARG A 276 8.34 -6.47 -13.85
C ARG A 276 8.16 -7.11 -15.22
N ALA A 277 8.71 -8.30 -15.41
CA ALA A 277 8.62 -9.04 -16.67
C ALA A 277 7.24 -9.68 -16.89
N GLY A 278 6.38 -9.79 -15.87
CA GLY A 278 5.11 -10.48 -15.94
C GLY A 278 5.24 -12.02 -16.05
N THR A 279 6.37 -12.56 -15.64
CA THR A 279 6.67 -14.00 -15.69
C THR A 279 6.39 -14.70 -14.38
N ALA A 280 6.29 -13.96 -13.29
CA ALA A 280 6.00 -14.47 -11.96
C ALA A 280 5.07 -13.53 -11.18
N VAL A 281 4.26 -14.10 -10.29
CA VAL A 281 3.40 -13.37 -9.35
C VAL A 281 3.72 -13.80 -7.94
N LEU A 282 4.11 -12.85 -7.10
CA LEU A 282 4.23 -13.03 -5.66
C LEU A 282 2.88 -12.75 -5.02
N CYS A 283 2.43 -13.59 -4.09
CA CYS A 283 1.18 -13.36 -3.40
C CYS A 283 1.20 -13.91 -1.97
N ASP A 284 0.36 -13.36 -1.14
CA ASP A 284 -0.09 -14.02 0.08
C ASP A 284 -1.30 -14.94 -0.21
N THR A 285 -1.70 -15.68 0.80
CA THR A 285 -2.86 -16.57 0.74
C THR A 285 -3.72 -16.35 1.98
N ASN A 286 -5.02 -16.59 1.84
CA ASN A 286 -5.96 -16.42 2.92
C ASN A 286 -6.94 -17.59 2.96
N HIS A 287 -7.21 -18.12 4.15
CA HIS A 287 -8.14 -19.21 4.45
C HIS A 287 -8.08 -20.44 3.53
N PRO A 288 -7.04 -21.30 3.66
CA PRO A 288 -5.98 -21.21 4.66
C PRO A 288 -4.81 -20.33 4.21
N ASP A 289 -4.06 -19.77 5.19
CA ASP A 289 -2.74 -19.22 4.92
C ASP A 289 -1.76 -20.38 4.71
N VAL A 290 -1.21 -20.48 3.50
CA VAL A 290 -0.17 -21.47 3.12
C VAL A 290 1.18 -20.79 2.87
N GLY A 291 1.33 -19.56 3.34
CA GLY A 291 2.52 -18.75 3.20
C GLY A 291 2.55 -17.90 1.93
N LEU A 292 3.60 -17.08 1.81
CA LEU A 292 3.85 -16.32 0.58
C LEU A 292 4.21 -17.27 -0.55
N GLN A 293 3.51 -17.14 -1.67
CA GLN A 293 3.71 -17.97 -2.85
C GLN A 293 4.32 -17.18 -3.98
N LEU A 294 5.30 -17.74 -4.66
CA LEU A 294 5.75 -17.28 -5.97
C LEU A 294 5.19 -18.20 -7.04
N VAL A 295 4.41 -17.64 -7.94
CA VAL A 295 3.71 -18.38 -9.00
C VAL A 295 4.36 -18.07 -10.34
N GLU A 296 4.80 -19.07 -11.06
CA GLU A 296 5.31 -18.94 -12.42
C GLU A 296 4.14 -18.84 -13.40
N VAL A 297 4.03 -17.75 -14.13
CA VAL A 297 2.85 -17.43 -14.96
C VAL A 297 2.67 -18.43 -16.10
N GLY A 298 3.77 -18.87 -16.73
CA GLY A 298 3.71 -19.77 -17.89
C GLY A 298 3.30 -21.21 -17.58
N SER A 299 3.60 -21.69 -16.35
CA SER A 299 3.35 -23.08 -15.95
C SER A 299 2.33 -23.24 -14.84
N GLY A 300 2.00 -22.14 -14.13
CA GLY A 300 1.18 -22.17 -12.91
C GLY A 300 1.88 -22.82 -11.70
N ARG A 301 3.16 -23.21 -11.84
CA ARG A 301 3.93 -23.82 -10.76
C ARG A 301 4.13 -22.83 -9.61
N ARG A 302 3.91 -23.29 -8.38
CA ARG A 302 4.03 -22.50 -7.16
C ARG A 302 5.22 -22.94 -6.32
N ARG A 303 5.84 -21.95 -5.66
CA ARG A 303 6.86 -22.18 -4.64
C ARG A 303 6.53 -21.33 -3.41
N THR A 304 6.45 -21.94 -2.23
CA THR A 304 6.33 -21.23 -0.96
C THR A 304 7.66 -20.54 -0.63
N ILE A 305 7.59 -19.24 -0.40
CA ILE A 305 8.76 -18.42 -0.07
C ILE A 305 9.02 -18.46 1.43
N CYS A 306 8.03 -18.06 2.22
CA CYS A 306 8.08 -18.11 3.68
C CYS A 306 6.67 -18.14 4.25
N HIS A 307 6.57 -18.36 5.56
CA HIS A 307 5.30 -18.33 6.29
C HIS A 307 5.23 -17.06 7.15
N PRO A 308 4.48 -16.03 6.73
CA PRO A 308 4.32 -14.81 7.52
C PRO A 308 3.73 -15.08 8.90
N ARG A 309 2.88 -16.10 9.02
CA ARG A 309 2.10 -16.40 10.25
C ARG A 309 1.26 -15.21 10.68
N SER A 310 0.82 -14.43 9.73
CA SER A 310 -0.04 -13.27 9.95
C SER A 310 -1.45 -13.73 10.28
N SER A 311 -2.15 -13.01 11.15
CA SER A 311 -3.44 -13.49 11.66
C SER A 311 -4.56 -13.48 10.64
N ASN A 312 -4.54 -12.58 9.65
CA ASN A 312 -5.60 -12.43 8.63
C ASN A 312 -7.02 -12.49 9.25
N SER A 313 -7.24 -11.83 10.37
CA SER A 313 -8.30 -12.19 11.31
C SER A 313 -9.70 -11.66 10.99
N GLY A 314 -10.05 -11.49 9.74
CA GLY A 314 -11.43 -11.19 9.36
C GLY A 314 -12.42 -12.25 9.89
N SER A 315 -13.38 -11.85 10.72
CA SER A 315 -14.29 -12.80 11.40
C SER A 315 -15.18 -13.59 10.44
N GLN A 316 -15.58 -13.00 9.32
CA GLN A 316 -16.38 -13.65 8.29
C GLN A 316 -15.66 -14.81 7.60
N TRP A 317 -14.33 -14.76 7.51
CA TRP A 317 -13.53 -15.81 6.89
C TRP A 317 -13.45 -17.08 7.73
N LYS A 318 -13.54 -16.95 9.05
CA LYS A 318 -13.56 -18.11 9.96
C LYS A 318 -14.71 -19.07 9.66
N LYS A 319 -15.73 -18.61 8.95
CA LYS A 319 -16.87 -19.41 8.51
C LYS A 319 -16.67 -20.01 7.11
N SER A 320 -15.50 -19.84 6.51
CA SER A 320 -15.16 -20.32 5.17
C SER A 320 -16.18 -19.92 4.10
N ARG A 321 -16.67 -18.67 4.16
CA ARG A 321 -17.61 -18.12 3.18
C ARG A 321 -17.00 -16.95 2.42
N TYR A 322 -17.53 -16.67 1.25
CA TYR A 322 -17.24 -15.45 0.51
C TYR A 322 -17.94 -14.27 1.13
N ALA A 323 -17.47 -13.06 0.79
CA ALA A 323 -18.27 -11.87 0.98
C ALA A 323 -19.56 -11.98 0.15
N LEU A 324 -20.69 -11.85 0.80
CA LEU A 324 -22.01 -12.01 0.18
C LEU A 324 -22.66 -10.65 -0.08
N ALA A 325 -23.82 -10.66 -0.73
CA ALA A 325 -24.56 -9.44 -1.05
C ALA A 325 -24.84 -8.57 0.19
N GLU A 326 -25.10 -9.16 1.35
CA GLU A 326 -25.27 -8.45 2.62
C GLU A 326 -23.99 -7.78 3.13
N ASP A 327 -22.81 -8.35 2.88
CA ASP A 327 -21.53 -7.75 3.23
C ASP A 327 -21.26 -6.51 2.37
N TRP A 328 -21.55 -6.61 1.07
CA TRP A 328 -21.48 -5.50 0.12
C TRP A 328 -22.49 -4.39 0.49
N ALA A 329 -23.71 -4.77 0.85
CA ALA A 329 -24.71 -3.83 1.29
C ALA A 329 -24.32 -3.13 2.61
N ALA A 330 -23.63 -3.83 3.52
CA ALA A 330 -23.11 -3.23 4.74
C ALA A 330 -22.00 -2.21 4.44
N ALA A 331 -21.01 -2.58 3.60
CA ALA A 331 -19.96 -1.67 3.15
C ALA A 331 -20.56 -0.42 2.47
N GLY A 332 -21.50 -0.59 1.56
CA GLY A 332 -22.19 0.52 0.90
C GLY A 332 -23.02 1.41 1.85
N ARG A 333 -23.50 0.90 3.00
CA ARG A 333 -24.14 1.74 4.03
C ARG A 333 -23.12 2.60 4.77
N GLU A 334 -21.97 2.05 5.13
CA GLU A 334 -20.89 2.81 5.77
C GLU A 334 -20.34 3.88 4.84
N GLU A 335 -20.19 3.57 3.58
CA GLU A 335 -19.77 4.50 2.56
C GLU A 335 -20.70 5.70 2.41
N ARG A 336 -22.03 5.49 2.47
CA ARG A 336 -23.03 6.56 2.49
C ARG A 336 -22.89 7.49 3.70
N LYS A 337 -22.23 7.06 4.77
CA LYS A 337 -21.87 7.90 5.91
C LYS A 337 -20.59 8.73 5.68
N GLY A 338 -19.95 8.59 4.52
CA GLY A 338 -18.76 9.34 4.18
C GLY A 338 -17.44 8.61 4.42
N ALA A 339 -17.45 7.32 4.78
CA ALA A 339 -16.26 6.49 4.78
C ALA A 339 -15.68 6.37 3.37
N LEU A 340 -14.35 6.38 3.23
CA LEU A 340 -13.70 6.43 1.92
C LEU A 340 -13.67 5.06 1.25
N SER A 341 -13.19 4.05 1.96
CA SER A 341 -13.09 2.68 1.48
C SER A 341 -13.02 1.72 2.66
N TRP A 342 -13.08 0.42 2.39
CA TRP A 342 -12.95 -0.60 3.44
C TRP A 342 -11.61 -0.56 4.18
N MET A 343 -10.55 -0.09 3.54
CA MET A 343 -9.24 0.04 4.16
C MET A 343 -9.19 1.06 5.29
N GLU A 344 -10.11 1.99 5.32
CA GLU A 344 -10.19 3.04 6.34
C GLU A 344 -11.22 2.75 7.44
N MET A 345 -11.97 1.66 7.32
CA MET A 345 -12.93 1.27 8.35
C MET A 345 -12.17 0.75 9.58
N PRO A 346 -12.48 1.23 10.80
CA PRO A 346 -11.76 0.87 12.02
C PRO A 346 -11.76 -0.63 12.35
N ALA A 347 -12.80 -1.33 11.94
CA ALA A 347 -12.89 -2.77 11.98
C ALA A 347 -13.46 -3.21 10.65
N ASP A 348 -12.61 -3.63 9.75
CA ASP A 348 -13.05 -4.14 8.48
C ASP A 348 -14.01 -5.32 8.70
N THR A 349 -15.28 -5.08 8.38
CA THR A 349 -16.35 -6.07 8.61
C THR A 349 -16.42 -7.11 7.50
N VAL A 350 -15.78 -6.86 6.35
CA VAL A 350 -15.79 -7.74 5.19
C VAL A 350 -14.49 -8.53 5.07
N TYR A 351 -13.35 -7.86 5.12
CA TYR A 351 -12.05 -8.44 4.82
C TYR A 351 -11.15 -8.66 6.05
N GLY A 352 -11.49 -8.12 7.20
CA GLY A 352 -10.65 -8.09 8.37
C GLY A 352 -9.64 -6.93 8.36
N PRO A 353 -8.87 -6.75 9.44
CA PRO A 353 -7.92 -5.65 9.55
C PRO A 353 -6.81 -5.74 8.50
N GLN A 354 -6.76 -4.80 7.58
CA GLN A 354 -5.79 -4.81 6.47
C GLN A 354 -4.33 -4.85 6.92
N TRP A 355 -3.99 -4.21 8.05
CA TRP A 355 -2.64 -4.25 8.61
C TRP A 355 -2.22 -5.61 9.21
N THR A 356 -3.09 -6.62 9.19
CA THR A 356 -2.76 -8.01 9.53
C THR A 356 -2.62 -8.91 8.30
N HIS A 357 -2.77 -8.35 7.09
CA HIS A 357 -2.55 -9.07 5.84
C HIS A 357 -1.11 -8.83 5.37
N PRO A 358 -0.44 -9.82 4.79
CA PRO A 358 0.95 -9.66 4.38
C PRO A 358 1.22 -8.61 3.31
N HIS A 359 0.35 -8.41 2.31
CA HIS A 359 0.52 -7.44 1.22
C HIS A 359 1.94 -7.46 0.61
N PRO A 360 2.43 -8.57 0.10
CA PRO A 360 3.82 -8.67 -0.34
C PRO A 360 4.11 -7.77 -1.54
N SER A 361 5.29 -7.15 -1.58
CA SER A 361 5.76 -6.37 -2.73
C SER A 361 7.25 -6.60 -2.99
N PHE A 362 7.64 -6.69 -4.26
CA PHE A 362 9.04 -6.89 -4.66
C PHE A 362 9.92 -5.68 -4.40
N SER A 363 11.22 -5.94 -4.12
CA SER A 363 12.27 -4.95 -4.30
C SER A 363 12.51 -4.65 -5.79
N PRO A 364 13.17 -3.51 -6.14
CA PRO A 364 13.41 -3.16 -7.55
C PRO A 364 14.24 -4.18 -8.34
N ASP A 365 15.11 -4.93 -7.67
CA ASP A 365 15.91 -6.00 -8.25
C ASP A 365 15.24 -7.39 -8.17
N GLU A 366 14.04 -7.45 -7.62
CA GLU A 366 13.21 -8.66 -7.47
C GLU A 366 13.86 -9.79 -6.64
N LYS A 367 14.85 -9.46 -5.80
CA LYS A 367 15.52 -10.44 -4.91
C LYS A 367 14.96 -10.46 -3.50
N LEU A 368 14.18 -9.45 -3.15
CA LEU A 368 13.58 -9.28 -1.83
C LEU A 368 12.09 -9.05 -1.99
N ALA A 369 11.34 -9.38 -0.94
CA ALA A 369 9.94 -9.01 -0.81
C ALA A 369 9.65 -8.42 0.57
N ALA A 370 9.06 -7.23 0.61
CA ALA A 370 8.54 -6.63 1.83
C ALA A 370 7.13 -7.17 2.10
N TYR A 371 6.80 -7.40 3.37
CA TYR A 371 5.47 -7.85 3.79
C TYR A 371 5.15 -7.47 5.23
N THR A 372 3.88 -7.57 5.63
CA THR A 372 3.43 -7.39 7.02
C THR A 372 3.25 -8.74 7.71
N SER A 373 3.53 -8.79 9.00
CA SER A 373 3.04 -9.84 9.89
C SER A 373 2.85 -9.31 11.30
N ASP A 374 1.83 -9.82 11.98
CA ASP A 374 1.55 -9.56 13.40
C ASP A 374 1.99 -10.72 14.32
N VAL A 375 2.81 -11.62 13.80
CA VAL A 375 3.33 -12.81 14.54
C VAL A 375 4.09 -12.44 15.82
N SER A 376 4.65 -11.25 15.90
CA SER A 376 5.34 -10.73 17.09
C SER A 376 4.42 -10.04 18.11
N GLY A 377 3.09 -10.09 17.91
CA GLY A 377 2.07 -9.47 18.75
C GLY A 377 1.55 -8.13 18.23
N HIS A 378 2.26 -7.48 17.34
CA HIS A 378 1.85 -6.26 16.64
C HIS A 378 2.22 -6.35 15.16
N PRO A 379 1.45 -5.73 14.24
CA PRO A 379 1.83 -5.66 12.84
C PRO A 379 3.20 -4.98 12.67
N GLN A 380 4.11 -5.65 12.01
CA GLN A 380 5.48 -5.21 11.78
C GLN A 380 5.87 -5.39 10.31
N VAL A 381 6.86 -4.62 9.89
CA VAL A 381 7.44 -4.71 8.56
C VAL A 381 8.52 -5.78 8.53
N TYR A 382 8.38 -6.70 7.58
CA TYR A 382 9.32 -7.76 7.31
C TYR A 382 9.81 -7.71 5.87
N VAL A 383 10.98 -8.26 5.62
CA VAL A 383 11.52 -8.51 4.28
C VAL A 383 12.02 -9.94 4.22
N VAL A 384 11.72 -10.67 3.17
CA VAL A 384 12.24 -12.01 2.89
C VAL A 384 13.14 -11.99 1.66
N GLU A 385 14.25 -12.74 1.71
CA GLU A 385 15.10 -13.04 0.54
C GLU A 385 14.40 -14.11 -0.34
N LEU A 386 14.33 -13.87 -1.68
CA LEU A 386 13.57 -14.70 -2.65
C LEU A 386 14.40 -15.80 -3.32
#